data_129d82487c529e0b60aec5723788530f
#
_entry.id   129d82487c529e0b60aec5723788530f
#
_cell.length_a   1.000
_cell.length_b   1.000
_cell.length_c   1.000
_cell.angle_alpha   90.00
_cell.angle_beta   90.00
_cell.angle_gamma   90.00
#
_symmetry.space_group_name_H-M   'P 1'
#
loop_
_entity.id
_entity.type
_entity.pdbx_description
1 polymer ?
#
loop_
_entity_poly.entity_id
_entity_poly.type
_entity_poly.pdbx_seq_one_letter_code
_entity_poly.pdbx_strand_id
1 'polypeptide(L)'
;MKKLEVKDLKENFFEAIGKEWMLVTAGTKEKFNTMTASWGGIGWLWNKPVAFVFIRPERYTYEFVEENDHLTLSFLGEENKKIHAVCGSKSGRNIDKVKETGLKPVFTEKGNVLFEQARLSLECKKLYADAIKPECFLDKESLEKWYGGAHGGFHKMYIVEIKNIYSE
;
A
#
# COMPACT_ATOMS: atom_id res chain seq x y z
N MET A 1 5.92 3.96 18.20
CA MET A 1 6.71 4.07 16.94
C MET A 1 7.59 5.31 17.00
N LYS A 2 8.83 5.19 16.56
CA LYS A 2 9.78 6.31 16.44
C LYS A 2 9.72 6.86 15.01
N LYS A 3 9.86 8.18 14.85
CA LYS A 3 10.11 8.76 13.52
C LYS A 3 11.56 8.51 13.11
N LEU A 4 11.75 8.11 11.85
CA LEU A 4 13.05 7.96 11.21
C LEU A 4 13.25 9.00 10.11
N GLU A 5 14.51 9.42 9.91
CA GLU A 5 14.90 10.14 8.71
C GLU A 5 15.08 9.15 7.54
N VAL A 6 14.84 9.62 6.32
CA VAL A 6 15.01 8.77 5.11
C VAL A 6 16.40 8.14 5.03
N LYS A 7 17.46 8.91 5.39
CA LYS A 7 18.86 8.43 5.40
C LYS A 7 19.12 7.28 6.37
N ASP A 8 18.31 7.15 7.41
CA ASP A 8 18.47 6.14 8.47
C ASP A 8 17.63 4.89 8.19
N LEU A 9 16.78 4.91 7.18
CA LEU A 9 15.97 3.77 6.76
C LEU A 9 16.88 2.71 6.10
N LYS A 10 16.99 1.56 6.77
CA LYS A 10 17.70 0.39 6.27
C LYS A 10 16.71 -0.74 6.13
N GLU A 11 16.29 -1.02 4.93
CA GLU A 11 15.29 -2.05 4.64
C GLU A 11 15.57 -2.71 3.29
N ASN A 12 15.40 -4.02 3.24
CA ASN A 12 15.37 -4.75 1.97
C ASN A 12 13.93 -4.77 1.43
N PHE A 13 13.57 -3.79 0.64
CA PHE A 13 12.21 -3.69 0.09
C PHE A 13 11.83 -4.80 -0.89
N PHE A 14 12.78 -5.53 -1.45
CA PHE A 14 12.48 -6.73 -2.24
C PHE A 14 11.87 -7.83 -1.35
N GLU A 15 12.40 -8.01 -0.16
CA GLU A 15 11.85 -8.93 0.84
C GLU A 15 10.55 -8.39 1.45
N ALA A 16 10.58 -7.14 1.92
CA ALA A 16 9.46 -6.53 2.62
C ALA A 16 8.19 -6.44 1.75
N ILE A 17 8.32 -6.10 0.46
CA ILE A 17 7.17 -6.04 -0.45
C ILE A 17 6.87 -7.42 -1.04
N GLY A 18 7.87 -8.12 -1.56
CA GLY A 18 7.68 -9.33 -2.34
C GLY A 18 7.34 -10.57 -1.51
N LYS A 19 7.84 -10.67 -0.28
CA LYS A 19 7.63 -11.83 0.60
C LYS A 19 6.81 -11.53 1.85
N GLU A 20 7.11 -10.45 2.57
CA GLU A 20 6.37 -10.10 3.78
C GLU A 20 5.01 -9.48 3.44
N TRP A 21 4.95 -8.72 2.35
CA TRP A 21 3.82 -7.91 1.87
C TRP A 21 3.61 -6.64 2.69
N MET A 22 2.79 -5.74 2.17
CA MET A 22 2.45 -4.50 2.84
C MET A 22 0.94 -4.29 2.87
N LEU A 23 0.46 -3.54 3.86
CA LEU A 23 -0.87 -2.98 3.87
C LEU A 23 -0.84 -1.59 3.23
N VAL A 24 -1.67 -1.37 2.22
CA VAL A 24 -1.96 -0.04 1.67
C VAL A 24 -3.24 0.44 2.32
N THR A 25 -3.18 1.57 3.02
CA THR A 25 -4.30 2.11 3.78
C THR A 25 -4.56 3.56 3.40
N ALA A 26 -5.81 3.93 3.21
CA ALA A 26 -6.23 5.31 2.97
C ALA A 26 -7.55 5.60 3.66
N GLY A 27 -7.82 6.86 3.91
CA GLY A 27 -8.99 7.35 4.61
C GLY A 27 -8.64 8.15 5.85
N THR A 28 -9.65 8.36 6.69
CA THR A 28 -9.56 9.16 7.91
C THR A 28 -9.89 8.31 9.14
N LYS A 29 -9.80 8.91 10.32
CA LYS A 29 -10.19 8.26 11.58
C LYS A 29 -11.64 7.77 11.55
N GLU A 30 -12.52 8.50 10.89
CA GLU A 30 -13.95 8.20 10.81
C GLU A 30 -14.24 7.06 9.84
N LYS A 31 -13.49 7.01 8.73
CA LYS A 31 -13.67 5.99 7.71
C LYS A 31 -12.37 5.75 6.92
N PHE A 32 -11.88 4.54 6.94
CA PHE A 32 -10.71 4.10 6.18
C PHE A 32 -10.87 2.67 5.72
N ASN A 33 -10.03 2.29 4.78
CA ASN A 33 -9.90 0.89 4.36
C ASN A 33 -8.44 0.54 4.13
N THR A 34 -8.12 -0.75 4.24
CA THR A 34 -6.79 -1.31 4.03
C THR A 34 -6.85 -2.54 3.13
N MET A 35 -5.80 -2.75 2.37
CA MET A 35 -5.64 -3.92 1.51
C MET A 35 -4.20 -4.41 1.54
N THR A 36 -3.99 -5.70 1.30
CA THR A 36 -2.66 -6.26 1.08
C THR A 36 -2.21 -6.02 -0.34
N ALA A 37 -0.96 -5.59 -0.49
CA ALA A 37 -0.24 -5.50 -1.74
C ALA A 37 1.13 -6.18 -1.63
N SER A 38 1.55 -6.84 -2.71
CA SER A 38 2.86 -7.51 -2.83
C SER A 38 3.68 -7.02 -4.02
N TRP A 39 3.22 -5.97 -4.67
CA TRP A 39 3.89 -5.32 -5.80
C TRP A 39 4.06 -3.85 -5.50
N GLY A 40 5.19 -3.31 -5.92
CA GLY A 40 5.53 -1.92 -5.70
C GLY A 40 7.03 -1.72 -5.61
N GLY A 41 7.42 -0.57 -5.13
CA GLY A 41 8.84 -0.24 -4.95
C GLY A 41 9.02 1.03 -4.15
N ILE A 42 10.25 1.23 -3.70
CA ILE A 42 10.70 2.42 -3.00
C ILE A 42 11.90 2.95 -3.77
N GLY A 43 11.96 4.26 -3.97
CA GLY A 43 13.06 4.85 -4.73
C GLY A 43 13.16 6.35 -4.62
N TRP A 44 13.83 6.94 -5.60
CA TRP A 44 14.10 8.38 -5.66
C TRP A 44 13.62 8.92 -7.00
N LEU A 45 12.72 9.89 -6.97
CA LEU A 45 12.18 10.52 -8.16
C LEU A 45 11.83 12.00 -7.88
N TRP A 46 12.07 12.87 -8.86
CA TRP A 46 11.85 14.32 -8.74
C TRP A 46 12.52 14.92 -7.49
N ASN A 47 13.72 14.40 -7.22
CA ASN A 47 14.54 14.76 -6.06
C ASN A 47 13.83 14.54 -4.70
N LYS A 48 13.01 13.48 -4.62
CA LYS A 48 12.22 13.12 -3.44
C LYS A 48 12.28 11.61 -3.18
N PRO A 49 12.20 11.18 -1.90
CA PRO A 49 11.96 9.79 -1.59
C PRO A 49 10.52 9.44 -1.95
N VAL A 50 10.33 8.42 -2.77
CA VAL A 50 9.01 8.03 -3.27
C VAL A 50 8.75 6.54 -3.09
N ALA A 51 7.48 6.19 -3.05
CA ALA A 51 6.99 4.83 -3.25
C ALA A 51 6.18 4.75 -4.53
N PHE A 52 6.22 3.57 -5.17
CA PHE A 52 5.40 3.21 -6.30
C PHE A 52 4.35 2.21 -5.82
N VAL A 53 3.09 2.58 -5.91
CA VAL A 53 1.97 1.78 -5.40
C VAL A 53 1.03 1.43 -6.55
N PHE A 54 0.63 0.16 -6.64
CA PHE A 54 -0.23 -0.35 -7.70
C PHE A 54 -1.52 -0.89 -7.11
N ILE A 55 -2.66 -0.34 -7.54
CA ILE A 55 -3.97 -0.72 -7.02
C ILE A 55 -4.92 -1.01 -8.19
N ARG A 56 -5.58 -2.17 -8.17
CA ARG A 56 -6.65 -2.46 -9.12
C ARG A 56 -7.91 -1.67 -8.75
N PRO A 57 -8.63 -1.10 -9.74
CA PRO A 57 -9.83 -0.33 -9.49
C PRO A 57 -10.96 -1.10 -8.76
N GLU A 58 -10.96 -2.42 -8.85
CA GLU A 58 -11.95 -3.28 -8.17
C GLU A 58 -11.76 -3.37 -6.66
N ARG A 59 -10.57 -3.04 -6.16
CA ARG A 59 -10.28 -3.05 -4.71
C ARG A 59 -11.01 -1.91 -4.03
N TYR A 60 -11.66 -2.19 -2.90
CA TYR A 60 -12.38 -1.16 -2.14
C TYR A 60 -11.47 -0.02 -1.67
N THR A 61 -10.22 -0.34 -1.32
CA THR A 61 -9.20 0.67 -0.94
C THR A 61 -8.94 1.69 -2.06
N TYR A 62 -9.15 1.31 -3.33
CA TYR A 62 -9.00 2.22 -4.46
C TYR A 62 -9.85 3.50 -4.30
N GLU A 63 -11.10 3.36 -3.88
CA GLU A 63 -11.99 4.51 -3.66
C GLU A 63 -11.41 5.47 -2.62
N PHE A 64 -10.89 4.93 -1.52
CA PHE A 64 -10.26 5.72 -0.45
C PHE A 64 -8.98 6.42 -0.91
N VAL A 65 -8.17 5.76 -1.73
CA VAL A 65 -6.94 6.38 -2.28
C VAL A 65 -7.30 7.49 -3.28
N GLU A 66 -8.35 7.32 -4.09
CA GLU A 66 -8.81 8.37 -5.00
C GLU A 66 -9.32 9.61 -4.25
N GLU A 67 -10.07 9.42 -3.17
CA GLU A 67 -10.69 10.49 -2.39
C GLU A 67 -9.72 11.25 -1.46
N ASN A 68 -8.55 10.67 -1.15
CA ASN A 68 -7.60 11.23 -0.18
C ASN A 68 -6.26 11.57 -0.83
N ASP A 69 -5.63 12.66 -0.39
CA ASP A 69 -4.30 13.08 -0.84
C ASP A 69 -3.16 12.21 -0.30
N HIS A 70 -3.43 11.50 0.80
CA HIS A 70 -2.46 10.70 1.51
C HIS A 70 -2.88 9.23 1.56
N LEU A 71 -1.89 8.38 1.66
CA LEU A 71 -2.02 6.96 1.98
C LEU A 71 -0.85 6.53 2.87
N THR A 72 -0.98 5.37 3.47
CA THR A 72 0.10 4.77 4.26
C THR A 72 0.44 3.38 3.76
N LEU A 73 1.70 3.02 3.89
CA LEU A 73 2.21 1.67 3.64
C LEU A 73 2.70 1.11 4.98
N SER A 74 2.12 0.00 5.43
CA SER A 74 2.50 -0.63 6.70
C SER A 74 3.02 -2.05 6.48
N PHE A 75 4.22 -2.32 7.00
CA PHE A 75 4.90 -3.61 6.94
C PHE A 75 4.81 -4.27 8.30
N LEU A 76 4.12 -5.41 8.37
CA LEU A 76 3.82 -6.09 9.64
C LEU A 76 4.79 -7.21 10.00
N GLY A 77 5.64 -7.63 9.06
CA GLY A 77 6.50 -8.80 9.22
C GLY A 77 5.80 -10.13 8.86
N GLU A 78 6.60 -11.17 8.67
CA GLU A 78 6.11 -12.49 8.22
C GLU A 78 5.17 -13.17 9.21
N GLU A 79 5.35 -12.92 10.50
CA GLU A 79 4.50 -13.48 11.57
C GLU A 79 3.02 -13.04 11.45
N ASN A 80 2.76 -11.96 10.75
CA ASN A 80 1.43 -11.39 10.54
C ASN A 80 0.78 -11.79 9.20
N LYS A 81 1.26 -12.84 8.54
CA LYS A 81 0.72 -13.32 7.24
C LYS A 81 -0.78 -13.58 7.26
N LYS A 82 -1.35 -14.00 8.38
CA LYS A 82 -2.80 -14.23 8.51
C LYS A 82 -3.60 -12.93 8.33
N ILE A 83 -3.09 -11.82 8.84
CA ILE A 83 -3.69 -10.49 8.64
C ILE A 83 -3.67 -10.13 7.16
N HIS A 84 -2.53 -10.30 6.52
CA HIS A 84 -2.37 -10.05 5.08
C HIS A 84 -3.29 -10.93 4.22
N ALA A 85 -3.47 -12.21 4.58
CA ALA A 85 -4.36 -13.11 3.86
C ALA A 85 -5.81 -12.60 3.89
N VAL A 86 -6.32 -12.15 5.03
CA VAL A 86 -7.66 -11.57 5.15
C VAL A 86 -7.77 -10.25 4.38
N CYS A 87 -6.83 -9.32 4.61
CA CYS A 87 -6.85 -8.00 3.96
C CYS A 87 -6.68 -8.08 2.44
N GLY A 88 -6.04 -9.14 1.94
CA GLY A 88 -5.83 -9.37 0.51
C GLY A 88 -6.99 -10.08 -0.20
N SER A 89 -7.69 -10.98 0.47
CA SER A 89 -8.72 -11.84 -0.13
C SER A 89 -10.16 -11.37 0.10
N LYS A 90 -10.43 -10.63 1.18
CA LYS A 90 -11.76 -10.14 1.53
C LYS A 90 -11.91 -8.65 1.27
N SER A 91 -13.11 -8.23 0.84
CA SER A 91 -13.40 -6.82 0.62
C SER A 91 -13.92 -6.15 1.91
N GLY A 92 -13.42 -4.95 2.18
CA GLY A 92 -13.94 -4.09 3.24
C GLY A 92 -15.39 -3.61 3.02
N ARG A 93 -15.95 -3.86 1.81
CA ARG A 93 -17.39 -3.68 1.56
C ARG A 93 -18.24 -4.69 2.33
N ASN A 94 -17.69 -5.87 2.60
CA ASN A 94 -18.41 -7.01 3.16
C ASN A 94 -18.03 -7.33 4.60
N ILE A 95 -16.83 -6.92 5.04
CA ILE A 95 -16.31 -7.19 6.39
C ILE A 95 -15.64 -5.96 7.00
N ASP A 96 -15.60 -5.92 8.31
CA ASP A 96 -14.74 -5.00 9.05
C ASP A 96 -13.37 -5.68 9.25
N LYS A 97 -12.39 -5.28 8.45
CA LYS A 97 -11.04 -5.87 8.47
C LYS A 97 -10.34 -5.69 9.82
N VAL A 98 -10.57 -4.59 10.51
CA VAL A 98 -9.99 -4.33 11.82
C VAL A 98 -10.49 -5.34 12.85
N LYS A 99 -11.79 -5.56 12.90
CA LYS A 99 -12.39 -6.56 13.81
C LYS A 99 -12.00 -7.97 13.45
N GLU A 100 -12.03 -8.30 12.15
CA GLU A 100 -11.72 -9.64 11.67
C GLU A 100 -10.27 -10.05 11.93
N THR A 101 -9.34 -9.11 11.86
CA THR A 101 -7.88 -9.39 11.96
C THR A 101 -7.27 -9.03 13.31
N GLY A 102 -7.96 -8.25 14.13
CA GLY A 102 -7.40 -7.71 15.37
C GLY A 102 -6.38 -6.58 15.14
N LEU A 103 -6.33 -5.99 13.94
CA LEU A 103 -5.52 -4.80 13.68
C LEU A 103 -5.90 -3.67 14.65
N LYS A 104 -4.91 -2.95 15.13
CA LYS A 104 -5.11 -1.80 16.02
C LYS A 104 -4.70 -0.53 15.32
N PRO A 105 -5.66 0.27 14.82
CA PRO A 105 -5.35 1.50 14.13
C PRO A 105 -4.81 2.56 15.11
N VAL A 106 -3.77 3.26 14.67
CA VAL A 106 -3.23 4.46 15.30
C VAL A 106 -3.16 5.56 14.25
N PHE A 107 -3.17 6.82 14.68
CA PHE A 107 -3.32 7.93 13.75
C PHE A 107 -2.12 8.87 13.85
N THR A 108 -1.64 9.30 12.69
CA THR A 108 -0.60 10.32 12.59
C THR A 108 -1.16 11.70 12.99
N GLU A 109 -0.29 12.68 13.15
CA GLU A 109 -0.70 14.08 13.40
C GLU A 109 -1.63 14.63 12.30
N LYS A 110 -1.51 14.10 11.06
CA LYS A 110 -2.38 14.45 9.93
C LYS A 110 -3.66 13.62 9.85
N GLY A 111 -3.87 12.69 10.78
CA GLY A 111 -5.03 11.81 10.81
C GLY A 111 -4.93 10.60 9.87
N ASN A 112 -3.79 10.34 9.26
CA ASN A 112 -3.57 9.15 8.46
C ASN A 112 -3.45 7.91 9.33
N VAL A 113 -3.86 6.76 8.80
CA VAL A 113 -4.01 5.52 9.57
C VAL A 113 -2.77 4.65 9.47
N LEU A 114 -2.20 4.30 10.61
CA LEU A 114 -1.16 3.29 10.79
C LEU A 114 -1.71 2.15 11.65
N PHE A 115 -0.91 1.13 11.92
CA PHE A 115 -1.28 0.01 12.79
C PHE A 115 -0.20 -0.26 13.83
N GLU A 116 -0.60 -0.51 15.10
CA GLU A 116 0.34 -0.83 16.18
C GLU A 116 1.25 -2.03 15.83
N GLN A 117 0.72 -3.00 15.09
CA GLN A 117 1.45 -4.20 14.71
C GLN A 117 2.51 -3.98 13.62
N ALA A 118 2.58 -2.79 13.03
CA ALA A 118 3.54 -2.52 11.98
C ALA A 118 4.93 -2.26 12.55
N ARG A 119 5.93 -3.03 12.09
CA ARG A 119 7.35 -2.80 12.39
C ARG A 119 7.91 -1.58 11.65
N LEU A 120 7.31 -1.26 10.50
CA LEU A 120 7.65 -0.12 9.66
C LEU A 120 6.39 0.43 9.00
N SER A 121 6.23 1.75 9.01
CA SER A 121 5.15 2.43 8.29
C SER A 121 5.65 3.67 7.59
N LEU A 122 5.17 3.88 6.37
CA LEU A 122 5.47 5.03 5.53
C LEU A 122 4.19 5.85 5.35
N GLU A 123 4.20 7.11 5.76
CA GLU A 123 3.13 8.06 5.49
C GLU A 123 3.46 8.83 4.22
N CYS A 124 2.59 8.75 3.23
CA CYS A 124 2.87 9.19 1.88
C CYS A 124 1.83 10.17 1.36
N LYS A 125 2.28 11.10 0.49
CA LYS A 125 1.44 12.04 -0.24
C LYS A 125 1.45 11.71 -1.72
N LYS A 126 0.29 11.63 -2.35
CA LYS A 126 0.17 11.41 -3.80
C LYS A 126 0.81 12.56 -4.58
N LEU A 127 1.63 12.22 -5.59
CA LEU A 127 2.24 13.17 -6.51
C LEU A 127 1.74 12.98 -7.94
N TYR A 128 1.55 11.74 -8.38
CA TYR A 128 1.19 11.38 -9.74
C TYR A 128 0.41 10.07 -9.75
N ALA A 129 -0.52 9.93 -10.68
CA ALA A 129 -1.22 8.67 -10.90
C ALA A 129 -1.56 8.50 -12.37
N ASP A 130 -1.39 7.27 -12.88
CA ASP A 130 -1.83 6.88 -14.22
C ASP A 130 -2.10 5.37 -14.24
N ALA A 131 -3.01 4.93 -15.10
CA ALA A 131 -3.28 3.53 -15.31
C ALA A 131 -2.14 2.87 -16.10
N ILE A 132 -1.83 1.60 -15.80
CA ILE A 132 -1.03 0.76 -16.69
C ILE A 132 -1.83 0.55 -17.97
N LYS A 133 -1.18 0.75 -19.13
CA LYS A 133 -1.79 0.74 -20.44
C LYS A 133 -1.35 -0.48 -21.24
N PRO A 134 -2.28 -1.26 -21.81
CA PRO A 134 -1.91 -2.47 -22.58
C PRO A 134 -1.01 -2.16 -23.77
N GLU A 135 -1.21 -1.05 -24.46
CA GLU A 135 -0.40 -0.60 -25.59
C GLU A 135 1.05 -0.25 -25.24
N CYS A 136 1.34 -0.03 -23.96
CA CYS A 136 2.67 0.31 -23.48
C CYS A 136 3.51 -0.92 -23.07
N PHE A 137 2.92 -2.12 -23.10
CA PHE A 137 3.66 -3.34 -22.79
C PHE A 137 4.65 -3.70 -23.91
N LEU A 138 5.92 -3.78 -23.56
CA LEU A 138 6.98 -4.32 -24.40
C LEU A 138 7.08 -5.83 -24.23
N ASP A 139 6.84 -6.33 -23.01
CA ASP A 139 6.75 -7.75 -22.69
C ASP A 139 5.31 -8.23 -22.75
N LYS A 140 4.97 -8.92 -23.87
CA LYS A 140 3.60 -9.43 -24.08
C LYS A 140 3.26 -10.61 -23.18
N GLU A 141 4.23 -11.34 -22.70
CA GLU A 141 4.03 -12.44 -21.76
C GLU A 141 3.51 -11.93 -20.41
N SER A 142 4.09 -10.85 -19.89
CA SER A 142 3.60 -10.20 -18.66
C SER A 142 2.19 -9.62 -18.82
N LEU A 143 1.88 -9.03 -19.98
CA LEU A 143 0.54 -8.54 -20.28
C LEU A 143 -0.49 -9.67 -20.22
N GLU A 144 -0.24 -10.76 -20.91
CA GLU A 144 -1.14 -11.92 -20.95
C GLU A 144 -1.28 -12.58 -19.58
N LYS A 145 -0.17 -12.82 -18.90
CA LYS A 145 -0.15 -13.49 -17.60
C LYS A 145 -0.89 -12.74 -16.50
N TRP A 146 -0.73 -11.42 -16.44
CA TRP A 146 -1.23 -10.63 -15.30
C TRP A 146 -2.51 -9.88 -15.58
N TYR A 147 -2.84 -9.64 -16.84
CA TYR A 147 -4.01 -8.87 -17.27
C TYR A 147 -4.88 -9.57 -18.30
N GLY A 148 -4.49 -10.76 -18.75
CA GLY A 148 -5.29 -11.59 -19.65
C GLY A 148 -6.43 -12.30 -18.92
N GLY A 149 -7.49 -12.64 -19.65
CA GLY A 149 -8.60 -13.44 -19.15
C GLY A 149 -9.39 -12.75 -18.01
N ALA A 150 -9.59 -13.47 -16.91
CA ALA A 150 -10.42 -13.06 -15.78
C ALA A 150 -9.66 -12.35 -14.64
N HIS A 151 -8.47 -11.81 -14.89
CA HIS A 151 -7.64 -11.21 -13.84
C HIS A 151 -8.09 -9.83 -13.35
N GLY A 152 -9.12 -9.25 -13.94
CA GLY A 152 -9.63 -7.93 -13.57
C GLY A 152 -8.96 -6.78 -14.35
N GLY A 153 -9.20 -5.55 -13.91
CA GLY A 153 -8.72 -4.34 -14.56
C GLY A 153 -7.23 -4.10 -14.39
N PHE A 154 -6.68 -3.24 -15.25
CA PHE A 154 -5.31 -2.78 -15.13
C PHE A 154 -5.10 -2.01 -13.83
N HIS A 155 -3.96 -2.24 -13.17
CA HIS A 155 -3.58 -1.45 -12.01
C HIS A 155 -3.45 0.02 -12.37
N LYS A 156 -3.87 0.89 -11.47
CA LYS A 156 -3.45 2.29 -11.45
C LYS A 156 -2.18 2.39 -10.62
N MET A 157 -1.16 3.02 -11.17
CA MET A 157 0.09 3.32 -10.48
C MET A 157 -0.03 4.68 -9.81
N TYR A 158 0.38 4.75 -8.56
CA TYR A 158 0.54 5.99 -7.81
C TYR A 158 2.00 6.19 -7.48
N ILE A 159 2.54 7.34 -7.81
CA ILE A 159 3.84 7.80 -7.30
C ILE A 159 3.53 8.69 -6.10
N VAL A 160 4.02 8.27 -4.93
CA VAL A 160 3.73 8.94 -3.68
C VAL A 160 5.01 9.33 -2.97
N GLU A 161 5.09 10.58 -2.50
CA GLU A 161 6.22 11.08 -1.71
C GLU A 161 6.15 10.53 -0.28
N ILE A 162 7.23 9.96 0.20
CA ILE A 162 7.35 9.53 1.59
C ILE A 162 7.60 10.76 2.47
N LYS A 163 6.61 11.14 3.27
CA LYS A 163 6.65 12.33 4.13
C LYS A 163 7.16 12.04 5.53
N ASN A 164 6.77 10.90 6.08
CA ASN A 164 7.21 10.44 7.40
C ASN A 164 7.43 8.93 7.37
N ILE A 165 8.40 8.49 8.14
CA ILE A 165 8.72 7.08 8.36
C ILE A 165 8.59 6.81 9.86
N TYR A 166 7.89 5.73 10.20
CA TYR A 166 7.68 5.29 11.57
C TYR A 166 8.17 3.85 11.71
N SER A 167 8.98 3.59 12.74
CA SER A 167 9.43 2.24 13.09
C SER A 167 9.15 1.91 14.56
N GLU A 168 9.26 0.67 14.89
CA GLU A 168 9.28 0.20 16.30
C GLU A 168 10.35 0.91 17.13
#